data_33001a98405f719cb4147340b0882268
#
_entry.id   33001a98405f719cb4147340b0882268
#
_cell.length_a   1.000
_cell.length_b   1.000
_cell.length_c   1.000
_cell.angle_alpha   90.00
_cell.angle_beta   90.00
_cell.angle_gamma   90.00
#
_symmetry.space_group_name_H-M   'P 1'
#
loop_
_entity.id
_entity.type
_entity.pdbx_description
1 polymer ?
#
loop_
_entity_poly.entity_id
_entity_poly.type
_entity_poly.pdbx_seq_one_letter_code
_entity_poly.pdbx_strand_id
1 'polypeptide(L)'
;MAGQTDLMDKLGDLQHDFERELRKAHKRLRQSIPAYLRESHPLNILSAPLIYSMIVPIALLDLWVSCYQWICFPLFRIKKVRRRDFVVVDRYKLAYLNGIEKVNCVYCGYANGVFAYVREITGRTETYWCPIRHARKLRDPHGHYDDFVAYGDAAGYKRRLPVLRRGLKK
;
A
#
# COMPACT_ATOMS: atom_id res chain seq x y z
N MET A 1 -20.48 -33.79 -20.15
CA MET A 1 -20.66 -32.44 -19.57
C MET A 1 -21.24 -32.47 -18.16
N ALA A 2 -22.23 -33.31 -17.83
CA ALA A 2 -22.83 -33.37 -16.48
C ALA A 2 -21.87 -33.79 -15.36
N GLY A 3 -20.91 -34.69 -15.60
CA GLY A 3 -19.95 -35.11 -14.56
C GLY A 3 -18.89 -34.08 -14.17
N GLN A 4 -18.61 -33.12 -15.05
CA GLN A 4 -17.60 -32.06 -14.80
C GLN A 4 -18.20 -30.95 -13.94
N THR A 5 -19.47 -30.64 -14.09
CA THR A 5 -20.24 -29.72 -13.24
C THR A 5 -20.37 -30.27 -11.81
N ASP A 6 -20.74 -31.55 -11.66
CA ASP A 6 -20.87 -32.21 -10.35
C ASP A 6 -19.54 -32.26 -9.59
N LEU A 7 -18.40 -32.44 -10.29
CA LEU A 7 -17.07 -32.41 -9.68
C LEU A 7 -16.67 -31.01 -9.21
N MET A 8 -16.98 -29.99 -10.02
CA MET A 8 -16.70 -28.58 -9.67
C MET A 8 -17.55 -28.14 -8.47
N ASP A 9 -18.82 -28.53 -8.40
CA ASP A 9 -19.70 -28.25 -7.27
C ASP A 9 -19.20 -28.92 -5.99
N LYS A 10 -18.81 -30.20 -6.06
CA LYS A 10 -18.22 -30.91 -4.91
C LYS A 10 -16.90 -30.29 -4.43
N LEU A 11 -16.05 -29.84 -5.34
CA LEU A 11 -14.81 -29.13 -4.97
C LEU A 11 -15.13 -27.79 -4.30
N GLY A 12 -16.14 -27.07 -4.77
CA GLY A 12 -16.62 -25.83 -4.16
C GLY A 12 -17.13 -26.07 -2.73
N ASP A 13 -17.93 -27.10 -2.51
CA ASP A 13 -18.45 -27.45 -1.19
C ASP A 13 -17.33 -27.86 -0.20
N LEU A 14 -16.38 -28.67 -0.64
CA LEU A 14 -15.21 -29.05 0.15
C LEU A 14 -14.35 -27.85 0.53
N GLN A 15 -14.13 -26.93 -0.40
CA GLN A 15 -13.40 -25.69 -0.13
C GLN A 15 -14.13 -24.83 0.90
N HIS A 16 -15.44 -24.70 0.77
CA HIS A 16 -16.28 -23.93 1.69
C HIS A 16 -16.30 -24.53 3.10
N ASP A 17 -16.37 -25.85 3.21
CA ASP A 17 -16.32 -26.56 4.50
C ASP A 17 -14.94 -26.45 5.13
N PHE A 18 -13.86 -26.59 4.37
CA PHE A 18 -12.50 -26.39 4.84
C PHE A 18 -12.29 -24.97 5.37
N GLU A 19 -12.73 -23.96 4.61
CA GLU A 19 -12.64 -22.56 5.06
C GLU A 19 -13.42 -22.30 6.35
N ARG A 20 -14.59 -22.93 6.49
CA ARG A 20 -15.42 -22.83 7.69
C ARG A 20 -14.74 -23.45 8.92
N GLU A 21 -14.18 -24.64 8.78
CA GLU A 21 -13.45 -25.32 9.86
C GLU A 21 -12.17 -24.57 10.23
N LEU A 22 -11.40 -24.12 9.24
CA LEU A 22 -10.24 -23.27 9.45
C LEU A 22 -10.60 -21.99 10.21
N ARG A 23 -11.69 -21.34 9.84
CA ARG A 23 -12.19 -20.14 10.50
C ARG A 23 -12.63 -20.40 11.96
N LYS A 24 -13.22 -21.59 12.25
CA LYS A 24 -13.53 -22.02 13.61
C LYS A 24 -12.29 -22.26 14.43
N ALA A 25 -11.29 -22.98 13.87
CA ALA A 25 -10.01 -23.20 14.52
C ALA A 25 -9.29 -21.88 14.84
N HIS A 26 -9.26 -20.95 13.89
CA HIS A 26 -8.70 -19.61 14.11
C HIS A 26 -9.42 -18.81 15.18
N LYS A 27 -10.77 -18.91 15.29
CA LYS A 27 -11.51 -18.25 16.37
C LYS A 27 -11.12 -18.74 17.76
N ARG A 28 -10.75 -20.01 17.91
CA ARG A 28 -10.27 -20.57 19.20
C ARG A 28 -8.93 -19.97 19.65
N LEU A 29 -8.09 -19.54 18.68
CA LEU A 29 -6.79 -18.88 18.94
C LEU A 29 -6.95 -17.39 19.27
N ARG A 30 -8.16 -16.85 19.16
CA ARG A 30 -8.41 -15.42 19.40
C ARG A 30 -8.29 -15.07 20.87
N GLN A 31 -7.35 -14.20 21.18
CA GLN A 31 -7.18 -13.68 22.54
C GLN A 31 -8.31 -12.72 22.92
N SER A 32 -8.79 -12.80 24.16
CA SER A 32 -9.78 -11.84 24.66
C SER A 32 -9.14 -10.45 24.87
N ILE A 33 -9.92 -9.38 24.66
CA ILE A 33 -9.43 -8.01 24.82
C ILE A 33 -8.87 -7.75 26.23
N PRO A 34 -9.50 -8.18 27.34
CA PRO A 34 -8.93 -8.00 28.67
C PRO A 34 -7.59 -8.70 28.88
N ALA A 35 -7.44 -9.94 28.34
CA ALA A 35 -6.17 -10.66 28.42
C ALA A 35 -5.08 -9.94 27.60
N TYR A 36 -5.41 -9.51 26.40
CA TYR A 36 -4.51 -8.74 25.55
C TYR A 36 -4.00 -7.45 26.22
N LEU A 37 -4.90 -6.67 26.85
CA LEU A 37 -4.54 -5.45 27.56
C LEU A 37 -3.68 -5.71 28.80
N ARG A 38 -3.95 -6.81 29.53
CA ARG A 38 -3.17 -7.18 30.72
C ARG A 38 -1.75 -7.63 30.36
N GLU A 39 -1.57 -8.27 29.21
CA GLU A 39 -0.27 -8.70 28.70
C GLU A 39 0.50 -7.59 27.97
N SER A 40 -0.22 -6.53 27.56
CA SER A 40 0.38 -5.39 26.89
C SER A 40 1.23 -4.55 27.83
N HIS A 41 2.40 -4.14 27.37
CA HIS A 41 3.23 -3.22 28.14
C HIS A 41 2.51 -1.87 28.35
N PRO A 42 2.51 -1.27 29.54
CA PRO A 42 1.79 -0.01 29.81
C PRO A 42 2.13 1.13 28.87
N LEU A 43 3.39 1.22 28.43
CA LEU A 43 3.84 2.23 27.46
C LEU A 43 3.17 2.10 26.10
N ASN A 44 2.79 0.88 25.69
CA ASN A 44 2.05 0.68 24.44
C ASN A 44 0.65 1.28 24.51
N ILE A 45 0.00 1.14 25.68
CA ILE A 45 -1.32 1.73 25.91
C ILE A 45 -1.22 3.25 25.97
N LEU A 46 -0.21 3.78 26.67
CA LEU A 46 0.01 5.22 26.83
C LEU A 46 0.36 5.88 25.47
N SER A 47 1.13 5.21 24.61
CA SER A 47 1.53 5.73 23.30
C SER A 47 0.43 5.61 22.24
N ALA A 48 -0.60 4.79 22.45
CA ALA A 48 -1.64 4.53 21.46
C ALA A 48 -2.33 5.81 20.93
N PRO A 49 -2.72 6.81 21.77
CA PRO A 49 -3.31 8.04 21.25
C PRO A 49 -2.40 8.80 20.28
N LEU A 50 -1.10 8.84 20.57
CA LEU A 50 -0.13 9.50 19.70
C LEU A 50 0.04 8.72 18.37
N ILE A 51 0.12 7.38 18.44
CA ILE A 51 0.22 6.53 17.26
C ILE A 51 -1.00 6.72 16.37
N TYR A 52 -2.21 6.64 16.94
CA TYR A 52 -3.44 6.79 16.16
C TYR A 52 -3.67 8.22 15.65
N SER A 53 -3.16 9.25 16.33
CA SER A 53 -3.26 10.62 15.83
C SER A 53 -2.58 10.82 14.47
N MET A 54 -1.57 10.00 14.14
CA MET A 54 -0.90 10.02 12.84
C MET A 54 -1.83 9.68 11.66
N ILE A 55 -3.01 9.09 11.93
CA ILE A 55 -3.98 8.84 10.86
C ILE A 55 -4.47 10.13 10.20
N VAL A 56 -4.53 11.24 10.95
CA VAL A 56 -4.99 12.54 10.44
C VAL A 56 -4.06 13.07 9.36
N PRO A 57 -2.75 13.30 9.60
CA PRO A 57 -1.85 13.77 8.55
C PRO A 57 -1.72 12.77 7.40
N ILE A 58 -1.81 11.44 7.65
CA ILE A 58 -1.76 10.43 6.58
C ILE A 58 -3.02 10.53 5.69
N ALA A 59 -4.20 10.71 6.28
CA ALA A 59 -5.44 10.87 5.51
C ALA A 59 -5.47 12.19 4.72
N LEU A 60 -4.94 13.27 5.28
CA LEU A 60 -4.78 14.53 4.57
C LEU A 60 -3.80 14.38 3.41
N LEU A 61 -2.69 13.68 3.60
CA LEU A 61 -1.73 13.40 2.54
C LEU A 61 -2.36 12.55 1.42
N ASP A 62 -3.11 11.50 1.75
CA ASP A 62 -3.85 10.67 0.79
C ASP A 62 -4.82 11.51 -0.04
N LEU A 63 -5.62 12.35 0.63
CA LEU A 63 -6.54 13.26 -0.05
C LEU A 63 -5.79 14.22 -0.98
N TRP A 64 -4.75 14.88 -0.47
CA TRP A 64 -4.03 15.90 -1.21
C TRP A 64 -3.31 15.35 -2.43
N VAL A 65 -2.61 14.21 -2.27
CA VAL A 65 -1.89 13.58 -3.38
C VAL A 65 -2.85 12.99 -4.42
N SER A 66 -4.03 12.55 -3.99
CA SER A 66 -5.08 12.08 -4.90
C SER A 66 -5.65 13.23 -5.72
N CYS A 67 -5.92 14.37 -5.11
CA CYS A 67 -6.34 15.59 -5.81
C CYS A 67 -5.25 16.09 -6.78
N TYR A 68 -4.00 16.13 -6.32
CA TYR A 68 -2.84 16.48 -7.16
C TYR A 68 -2.77 15.60 -8.41
N GLN A 69 -2.78 14.29 -8.23
CA GLN A 69 -2.74 13.34 -9.34
C GLN A 69 -3.95 13.53 -10.29
N TRP A 70 -5.13 13.72 -9.71
CA TRP A 70 -6.37 13.85 -10.49
C TRP A 70 -6.34 15.06 -11.42
N ILE A 71 -5.76 16.18 -10.98
CA ILE A 71 -5.66 17.44 -11.73
C ILE A 71 -4.41 17.44 -12.62
N CYS A 72 -3.23 17.21 -12.04
CA CYS A 72 -1.96 17.46 -12.71
C CYS A 72 -1.54 16.36 -13.69
N PHE A 73 -1.82 15.09 -13.39
CA PHE A 73 -1.40 13.98 -14.26
C PHE A 73 -2.05 14.04 -15.66
N PRO A 74 -3.36 14.34 -15.80
CA PRO A 74 -3.96 14.57 -17.12
C PRO A 74 -3.34 15.74 -17.87
N LEU A 75 -3.04 16.85 -17.19
CA LEU A 75 -2.42 18.04 -17.81
C LEU A 75 -1.04 17.71 -18.42
N PHE A 76 -0.26 16.89 -17.73
CA PHE A 76 1.06 16.47 -18.19
C PHE A 76 1.04 15.15 -18.99
N ARG A 77 -0.15 14.58 -19.22
CA ARG A 77 -0.35 13.31 -19.90
C ARG A 77 0.39 12.16 -19.21
N ILE A 78 0.45 12.17 -17.88
CA ILE A 78 1.01 11.10 -17.07
C ILE A 78 -0.12 10.11 -16.74
N LYS A 79 0.15 8.81 -16.89
CA LYS A 79 -0.81 7.75 -16.52
C LYS A 79 -1.06 7.77 -15.01
N LYS A 80 -2.34 7.81 -14.62
CA LYS A 80 -2.74 7.80 -13.20
C LYS A 80 -2.36 6.50 -12.52
N VAL A 81 -1.95 6.62 -11.28
CA VAL A 81 -1.69 5.48 -10.38
C VAL A 81 -3.02 5.04 -9.77
N ARG A 82 -3.29 3.74 -9.78
CA ARG A 82 -4.51 3.20 -9.19
C ARG A 82 -4.30 2.98 -7.70
N ARG A 83 -4.93 3.79 -6.87
CA ARG A 83 -4.83 3.77 -5.41
C ARG A 83 -5.10 2.36 -4.82
N ARG A 84 -6.06 1.63 -5.36
CA ARG A 84 -6.43 0.28 -4.92
C ARG A 84 -5.30 -0.76 -5.06
N ASP A 85 -4.32 -0.51 -5.92
CA ASP A 85 -3.19 -1.41 -6.11
C ASP A 85 -2.16 -1.28 -4.97
N PHE A 86 -2.25 -0.20 -4.18
CA PHE A 86 -1.35 0.12 -3.07
C PHE A 86 -2.04 0.04 -1.71
N VAL A 87 -3.24 0.59 -1.59
CA VAL A 87 -4.00 0.65 -0.34
C VAL A 87 -4.90 -0.57 -0.24
N VAL A 88 -4.37 -1.65 0.36
CA VAL A 88 -5.08 -2.90 0.59
C VAL A 88 -5.32 -3.09 2.08
N VAL A 89 -6.60 -3.18 2.47
CA VAL A 89 -7.02 -3.34 3.86
C VAL A 89 -7.90 -4.57 3.95
N ASP A 90 -7.31 -5.73 4.15
CA ASP A 90 -8.00 -7.03 4.16
C ASP A 90 -7.72 -7.86 5.42
N ARG A 91 -6.59 -7.61 6.11
CA ARG A 91 -6.14 -8.37 7.28
C ARG A 91 -7.11 -8.35 8.46
N TYR A 92 -8.00 -7.34 8.57
CA TYR A 92 -9.05 -7.31 9.60
C TYR A 92 -10.06 -8.46 9.49
N LYS A 93 -10.12 -9.13 8.33
CA LYS A 93 -10.98 -10.30 8.11
C LYS A 93 -10.48 -11.55 8.83
N LEU A 94 -9.22 -11.57 9.29
CA LEU A 94 -8.62 -12.71 9.96
C LEU A 94 -9.35 -13.01 11.28
N ALA A 95 -9.78 -14.26 11.43
CA ALA A 95 -10.67 -14.68 12.50
C ALA A 95 -9.96 -14.78 13.88
N TYR A 96 -8.65 -14.98 13.89
CA TYR A 96 -7.83 -15.08 15.09
C TYR A 96 -7.47 -13.72 15.71
N LEU A 97 -7.71 -12.62 15.02
CA LEU A 97 -7.44 -11.29 15.55
C LEU A 97 -8.60 -10.81 16.45
N ASN A 98 -8.26 -10.23 17.60
CA ASN A 98 -9.21 -9.52 18.44
C ASN A 98 -9.55 -8.13 17.85
N GLY A 99 -10.46 -7.38 18.52
CA GLY A 99 -10.91 -6.07 18.02
C GLY A 99 -9.79 -5.03 17.89
N ILE A 100 -8.89 -4.97 18.89
CA ILE A 100 -7.76 -4.02 18.90
C ILE A 100 -6.77 -4.37 17.80
N GLU A 101 -6.41 -5.64 17.66
CA GLU A 101 -5.50 -6.12 16.62
C GLU A 101 -6.05 -5.84 15.21
N LYS A 102 -7.38 -5.97 15.02
CA LYS A 102 -8.02 -5.61 13.75
C LYS A 102 -7.91 -4.13 13.44
N VAL A 103 -8.13 -3.26 14.42
CA VAL A 103 -7.94 -1.81 14.27
C VAL A 103 -6.49 -1.50 13.91
N ASN A 104 -5.53 -2.11 14.59
CA ASN A 104 -4.11 -1.98 14.28
C ASN A 104 -3.79 -2.42 12.84
N CYS A 105 -4.35 -3.54 12.40
CA CYS A 105 -4.16 -4.03 11.03
C CYS A 105 -4.73 -3.09 9.97
N VAL A 106 -5.92 -2.50 10.23
CA VAL A 106 -6.51 -1.49 9.35
C VAL A 106 -5.63 -0.26 9.28
N TYR A 107 -5.22 0.26 10.44
CA TYR A 107 -4.33 1.41 10.55
C TYR A 107 -3.02 1.20 9.78
N CYS A 108 -2.29 0.13 10.09
CA CYS A 108 -1.01 -0.16 9.44
C CYS A 108 -1.16 -0.45 7.94
N GLY A 109 -2.21 -1.19 7.54
CA GLY A 109 -2.48 -1.48 6.13
C GLY A 109 -2.77 -0.21 5.34
N TYR A 110 -3.59 0.69 5.90
CA TYR A 110 -3.88 1.97 5.30
C TYR A 110 -2.65 2.87 5.23
N ALA A 111 -1.95 3.08 6.34
CA ALA A 111 -0.80 3.97 6.41
C ALA A 111 0.31 3.55 5.43
N ASN A 112 0.74 2.28 5.47
CA ASN A 112 1.77 1.79 4.56
C ASN A 112 1.32 1.83 3.09
N GLY A 113 0.05 1.53 2.82
CA GLY A 113 -0.51 1.63 1.48
C GLY A 113 -0.50 3.06 0.94
N VAL A 114 -0.85 4.05 1.77
CA VAL A 114 -0.79 5.47 1.40
C VAL A 114 0.64 5.90 1.12
N PHE A 115 1.61 5.55 1.96
CA PHE A 115 3.02 5.90 1.71
C PHE A 115 3.55 5.28 0.42
N ALA A 116 3.21 4.02 0.13
CA ALA A 116 3.58 3.39 -1.14
C ALA A 116 2.93 4.09 -2.35
N TYR A 117 1.66 4.45 -2.23
CA TYR A 117 0.92 5.19 -3.26
C TYR A 117 1.52 6.58 -3.52
N VAL A 118 1.82 7.33 -2.44
CA VAL A 118 2.47 8.64 -2.53
C VAL A 118 3.84 8.52 -3.18
N ARG A 119 4.64 7.52 -2.78
CA ARG A 119 5.96 7.26 -3.34
C ARG A 119 5.91 7.01 -4.85
N GLU A 120 4.93 6.27 -5.34
CA GLU A 120 4.76 6.04 -6.77
C GLU A 120 4.38 7.32 -7.52
N ILE A 121 3.44 8.12 -6.97
CA ILE A 121 3.03 9.39 -7.57
C ILE A 121 4.18 10.39 -7.62
N THR A 122 4.93 10.52 -6.51
CA THR A 122 6.10 11.42 -6.46
C THR A 122 7.21 10.96 -7.39
N GLY A 123 7.45 9.65 -7.49
CA GLY A 123 8.42 9.08 -8.44
C GLY A 123 8.08 9.40 -9.90
N ARG A 124 6.81 9.29 -10.30
CA ARG A 124 6.36 9.72 -11.64
C ARG A 124 6.49 11.22 -11.84
N THR A 125 6.20 11.99 -10.81
CA THR A 125 6.37 13.45 -10.85
C THR A 125 7.83 13.83 -11.05
N GLU A 126 8.73 13.21 -10.30
CA GLU A 126 10.18 13.41 -10.41
C GLU A 126 10.72 12.97 -11.79
N THR A 127 10.25 11.84 -12.29
CA THR A 127 10.58 11.38 -13.68
C THR A 127 10.18 12.40 -14.73
N TYR A 128 9.06 13.09 -14.53
CA TYR A 128 8.60 14.09 -15.50
C TYR A 128 9.39 15.39 -15.40
N TRP A 129 9.71 15.86 -14.19
CA TRP A 129 10.29 17.19 -13.97
C TRP A 129 11.81 17.18 -13.88
N CYS A 130 12.39 16.29 -13.10
CA CYS A 130 13.82 16.31 -12.76
C CYS A 130 14.41 14.90 -12.57
N PRO A 131 14.45 14.03 -13.61
CA PRO A 131 14.96 12.66 -13.48
C PRO A 131 16.48 12.64 -13.42
N ILE A 132 17.02 13.16 -12.32
CA ILE A 132 18.47 13.25 -12.07
C ILE A 132 18.77 12.54 -10.76
N ARG A 133 19.75 11.64 -10.75
CA ARG A 133 20.22 10.97 -9.55
C ARG A 133 20.86 11.95 -8.57
N HIS A 134 20.72 11.69 -7.29
CA HIS A 134 21.43 12.46 -6.27
C HIS A 134 22.95 12.22 -6.34
N ALA A 135 23.74 13.19 -5.87
CA ALA A 135 25.20 13.04 -5.74
C ALA A 135 25.56 11.93 -4.74
N ARG A 136 24.72 11.75 -3.68
CA ARG A 136 24.89 10.68 -2.68
C ARG A 136 23.97 9.52 -2.99
N LYS A 137 24.46 8.30 -2.71
CA LYS A 137 23.65 7.08 -2.86
C LYS A 137 22.47 7.11 -1.88
N LEU A 138 21.26 6.95 -2.40
CA LEU A 138 20.07 6.75 -1.58
C LEU A 138 20.04 5.31 -1.05
N ARG A 139 19.51 5.13 0.16
CA ARG A 139 19.36 3.79 0.77
C ARG A 139 18.27 2.98 0.08
N ASP A 140 17.16 3.62 -0.24
CA ASP A 140 15.97 2.98 -0.81
C ASP A 140 15.28 3.94 -1.79
N PRO A 141 15.77 4.04 -3.04
CA PRO A 141 15.13 4.86 -4.06
C PRO A 141 13.80 4.26 -4.52
N HIS A 142 12.90 5.08 -5.09
CA HIS A 142 11.67 4.59 -5.74
C HIS A 142 11.98 3.88 -7.07
N GLY A 143 11.03 3.06 -7.57
CA GLY A 143 11.25 2.18 -8.71
C GLY A 143 11.61 2.85 -10.06
N HIS A 144 11.40 4.16 -10.19
CA HIS A 144 11.77 4.93 -11.40
C HIS A 144 13.21 5.45 -11.37
N TYR A 145 13.87 5.39 -10.20
CA TYR A 145 15.16 6.07 -9.96
C TYR A 145 16.32 5.49 -10.80
N ASP A 146 16.28 4.21 -11.12
CA ASP A 146 17.33 3.55 -11.90
C ASP A 146 17.42 4.07 -13.34
N ASP A 147 16.32 4.61 -13.85
CA ASP A 147 16.26 5.23 -15.17
C ASP A 147 16.79 6.67 -15.20
N PHE A 148 17.04 7.28 -14.07
CA PHE A 148 17.46 8.67 -13.93
C PHE A 148 18.89 8.89 -14.44
N VAL A 149 19.12 10.10 -14.91
CA VAL A 149 20.43 10.53 -15.42
C VAL A 149 21.40 10.72 -14.25
N ALA A 150 22.66 10.45 -14.47
CA ALA A 150 23.68 10.65 -13.45
C ALA A 150 23.76 12.11 -13.02
N TYR A 151 24.13 12.32 -11.76
CA TYR A 151 24.37 13.67 -11.23
C TYR A 151 25.46 14.37 -12.04
N GLY A 152 25.17 15.58 -12.53
CA GLY A 152 26.09 16.38 -13.31
C GLY A 152 26.14 16.08 -14.81
N ASP A 153 25.43 15.05 -15.31
CA ASP A 153 25.36 14.76 -16.75
C ASP A 153 24.30 15.63 -17.47
N ALA A 154 24.67 16.88 -17.77
CA ALA A 154 23.78 17.85 -18.43
C ALA A 154 23.39 17.41 -19.86
N ALA A 155 24.31 16.77 -20.60
CA ALA A 155 24.05 16.30 -21.97
C ALA A 155 23.09 15.10 -21.96
N GLY A 156 23.29 14.16 -21.05
CA GLY A 156 22.38 13.03 -20.82
C GLY A 156 20.99 13.49 -20.41
N TYR A 157 20.89 14.49 -19.55
CA TYR A 157 19.60 15.06 -19.14
C TYR A 157 18.79 15.58 -20.34
N LYS A 158 19.38 16.42 -21.16
CA LYS A 158 18.71 16.96 -22.37
C LYS A 158 18.24 15.86 -23.33
N ARG A 159 19.02 14.80 -23.51
CA ARG A 159 18.68 13.68 -24.40
C ARG A 159 17.59 12.77 -23.81
N ARG A 160 17.69 12.42 -22.54
CA ARG A 160 16.83 11.40 -21.91
C ARG A 160 15.48 11.94 -21.43
N LEU A 161 15.40 13.22 -21.04
CA LEU A 161 14.16 13.82 -20.53
C LEU A 161 12.94 13.61 -21.45
N PRO A 162 13.02 13.84 -22.78
CA PRO A 162 11.87 13.59 -23.65
C PRO A 162 11.47 12.12 -23.74
N VAL A 163 12.44 11.20 -23.60
CA VAL A 163 12.20 9.74 -23.65
C VAL A 163 11.48 9.30 -22.39
N LEU A 164 11.96 9.72 -21.21
CA LEU A 164 11.36 9.40 -19.91
C LEU A 164 9.93 9.93 -19.81
N ARG A 165 9.69 11.17 -20.25
CA ARG A 165 8.35 11.76 -20.31
C ARG A 165 7.40 10.96 -21.21
N ARG A 166 7.88 10.41 -22.32
CA ARG A 166 7.06 9.54 -23.19
C ARG A 166 6.71 8.22 -22.52
N GLY A 167 7.64 7.65 -21.74
CA GLY A 167 7.41 6.42 -20.99
C GLY A 167 6.29 6.51 -19.96
N LEU A 168 6.04 7.70 -19.39
CA LEU A 168 4.97 7.93 -18.40
C LEU A 168 3.55 7.93 -18.99
N LYS A 169 3.41 7.99 -20.32
CA LYS A 169 2.12 8.05 -21.02
C LYS A 169 1.50 6.67 -21.26
N LYS A 170 2.26 5.59 -21.10
CA LYS A 170 1.84 4.21 -21.41
C LYS A 170 1.00 3.57 -20.30
#